data_81fd3652784c19b6bf15c31fc0c85d51
#
_entry.id   81fd3652784c19b6bf15c31fc0c85d51
#
_cell.length_a   1.000
_cell.length_b   1.000
_cell.length_c   1.000
_cell.angle_alpha   90.00
_cell.angle_beta   90.00
_cell.angle_gamma   90.00
#
_symmetry.space_group_name_H-M   'P 1'
#
loop_
_entity.id
_entity.type
_entity.pdbx_description
1 polymer ?
#
loop_
_entity_poly.entity_id
_entity_poly.type
_entity_poly.pdbx_seq_one_letter_code
_entity_poly.pdbx_strand_id
1 'polypeptide(L)'
;MGNRQLIEAWRVEHLSSGVRYRVDSEHPAVRAVLDDAGMLLPQIKAMLRVIEETVPVQRIWIDTAESKDTPATGFDQTPPEEVYEVLNIMYRSFVKKKGYSPASAKAQLRITEPFHAFPSLVDSLPDNI
;
A
#
# COMPACT_ATOMS: atom_id res chain seq x y z
N MET A 1 -13.82 20.82 -3.38
CA MET A 1 -12.82 20.29 -3.51
C MET A 1 -12.60 19.01 -3.01
N GLY A 2 -12.76 18.20 -3.46
CA GLY A 2 -12.74 16.97 -3.05
C GLY A 2 -11.45 16.47 -2.60
N ASN A 3 -11.05 16.89 -1.52
CA ASN A 3 -9.86 16.43 -1.04
C ASN A 3 -9.95 15.05 -0.67
N ARG A 4 -10.04 14.18 -1.62
CA ARG A 4 -10.00 12.86 -1.30
C ARG A 4 -8.60 12.52 -1.00
N GLN A 5 -8.29 12.24 0.19
CA GLN A 5 -6.96 11.84 0.56
C GLN A 5 -6.79 10.38 0.25
N LEU A 6 -6.00 10.09 -0.76
CA LEU A 6 -5.60 8.72 -1.05
C LEU A 6 -4.52 8.30 -0.07
N ILE A 7 -4.67 7.14 0.54
CA ILE A 7 -3.64 6.58 1.41
C ILE A 7 -2.63 5.85 0.54
N GLU A 8 -1.45 6.42 0.42
CA GLU A 8 -0.42 5.93 -0.49
C GLU A 8 0.59 5.06 0.22
N ALA A 9 1.21 4.14 -0.54
CA ALA A 9 2.21 3.23 0.03
C ALA A 9 3.60 3.84 0.05
N TRP A 10 3.87 4.82 -0.79
CA TRP A 10 5.18 5.47 -0.86
C TRP A 10 5.10 6.89 -0.39
N ARG A 11 6.17 7.34 0.24
CA ARG A 11 6.32 8.75 0.58
C ARG A 11 7.65 9.27 0.03
N VAL A 12 7.74 10.54 -0.20
CA VAL A 12 8.94 11.18 -0.74
C VAL A 12 9.63 11.92 0.38
N GLU A 13 10.94 11.65 0.53
CA GLU A 13 11.76 12.32 1.52
C GLU A 13 12.67 13.29 0.78
N HIS A 14 12.61 14.56 1.13
CA HIS A 14 13.41 15.58 0.48
C HIS A 14 14.72 15.77 1.22
N LEU A 15 15.83 15.57 0.51
CA LEU A 15 17.16 15.72 1.06
C LEU A 15 17.90 16.82 0.31
N SER A 16 18.98 17.31 0.88
CA SER A 16 19.80 18.31 0.20
C SER A 16 20.36 17.78 -1.10
N SER A 17 20.56 16.46 -1.20
CA SER A 17 21.10 15.84 -2.40
C SER A 17 20.04 15.40 -3.40
N GLY A 18 18.76 15.63 -3.11
CA GLY A 18 17.67 15.23 -3.99
C GLY A 18 16.52 14.64 -3.21
N VAL A 19 15.80 13.72 -3.86
CA VAL A 19 14.66 13.07 -3.21
C VAL A 19 14.93 11.58 -3.04
N ARG A 20 14.28 11.01 -2.07
CA ARG A 20 14.40 9.60 -1.77
C ARG A 20 13.00 9.04 -1.55
N TYR A 21 12.77 7.84 -2.04
CA TYR A 21 11.46 7.20 -1.90
C TYR A 21 11.49 6.20 -0.76
N ARG A 22 10.49 6.29 0.11
CA ARG A 22 10.36 5.42 1.27
C ARG A 22 8.99 4.77 1.28
N VAL A 23 8.94 3.53 1.74
CA VAL A 23 7.66 2.89 2.00
C VAL A 23 7.06 3.55 3.23
N ASP A 24 5.78 3.91 3.14
CA ASP A 24 5.11 4.53 4.27
C ASP A 24 4.65 3.43 5.22
N SER A 25 5.29 3.36 6.38
CA SER A 25 4.98 2.31 7.36
C SER A 25 3.59 2.48 7.97
N GLU A 26 2.94 3.62 7.75
CA GLU A 26 1.57 3.82 8.21
C GLU A 26 0.53 3.37 7.18
N HIS A 27 0.96 3.00 5.98
CA HIS A 27 0.03 2.40 5.03
C HIS A 27 -0.58 1.15 5.66
N PRO A 28 -1.91 0.97 5.59
CA PRO A 28 -2.56 -0.12 6.32
C PRO A 28 -2.00 -1.51 6.04
N ALA A 29 -1.61 -1.81 4.81
CA ALA A 29 -1.03 -3.12 4.50
C ALA A 29 0.32 -3.30 5.20
N VAL A 30 1.16 -2.27 5.13
CA VAL A 30 2.48 -2.31 5.75
C VAL A 30 2.34 -2.38 7.27
N ARG A 31 1.49 -1.52 7.83
CA ARG A 31 1.30 -1.47 9.27
C ARG A 31 0.78 -2.80 9.81
N ALA A 32 -0.21 -3.39 9.15
CA ALA A 32 -0.78 -4.65 9.60
C ALA A 32 0.25 -5.77 9.61
N VAL A 33 1.07 -5.87 8.57
CA VAL A 33 2.10 -6.91 8.50
C VAL A 33 3.19 -6.67 9.54
N LEU A 34 3.62 -5.41 9.73
CA LEU A 34 4.64 -5.12 10.72
C LEU A 34 4.15 -5.42 12.14
N ASP A 35 2.89 -5.11 12.42
CA ASP A 35 2.33 -5.37 13.75
C ASP A 35 2.22 -6.85 14.05
N ASP A 36 2.03 -7.67 13.01
CA ASP A 36 1.89 -9.11 13.18
C ASP A 36 3.19 -9.88 12.97
N ALA A 37 4.28 -9.19 12.69
CA ALA A 37 5.52 -9.83 12.25
C ALA A 37 6.20 -10.65 13.35
N GLY A 38 6.05 -10.24 14.60
CA GLY A 38 6.70 -10.94 15.72
C GLY A 38 8.21 -11.02 15.51
N MET A 39 8.74 -12.23 15.52
CA MET A 39 10.18 -12.43 15.40
C MET A 39 10.71 -12.09 14.01
N LEU A 40 9.84 -12.00 13.03
CA LEU A 40 10.26 -11.65 11.67
C LEU A 40 10.39 -10.14 11.45
N LEU A 41 10.03 -9.34 12.44
CA LEU A 41 10.01 -7.89 12.28
C LEU A 41 11.34 -7.32 11.75
N PRO A 42 12.51 -7.68 12.31
CA PRO A 42 13.76 -7.12 11.79
C PRO A 42 14.01 -7.51 10.35
N GLN A 43 13.67 -8.73 9.96
CA GLN A 43 13.87 -9.20 8.59
C GLN A 43 12.96 -8.50 7.60
N ILE A 44 11.72 -8.26 8.01
CA ILE A 44 10.76 -7.56 7.15
C ILE A 44 11.20 -6.11 6.98
N LYS A 45 11.64 -5.46 8.05
CA LYS A 45 12.15 -4.08 7.95
C LYS A 45 13.37 -4.00 7.04
N ALA A 46 14.27 -4.99 7.16
CA ALA A 46 15.45 -5.03 6.30
C ALA A 46 15.08 -5.20 4.84
N MET A 47 14.11 -6.08 4.56
CA MET A 47 13.63 -6.28 3.20
C MET A 47 13.03 -5.00 2.62
N LEU A 48 12.21 -4.31 3.40
CA LEU A 48 11.63 -3.04 2.95
C LEU A 48 12.73 -2.03 2.64
N ARG A 49 13.78 -2.01 3.46
CA ARG A 49 14.89 -1.09 3.23
C ARG A 49 15.61 -1.40 1.92
N VAL A 50 15.82 -2.67 1.63
CA VAL A 50 16.44 -3.06 0.36
C VAL A 50 15.59 -2.57 -0.81
N ILE A 51 14.28 -2.74 -0.71
CA ILE A 51 13.37 -2.30 -1.77
C ILE A 51 13.42 -0.78 -1.91
N GLU A 52 13.42 -0.05 -0.80
CA GLU A 52 13.50 1.41 -0.83
C GLU A 52 14.78 1.92 -1.50
N GLU A 53 15.89 1.24 -1.23
CA GLU A 53 17.18 1.69 -1.75
C GLU A 53 17.40 1.30 -3.20
N THR A 54 16.53 0.46 -3.75
CA THR A 54 16.73 -0.04 -5.12
C THR A 54 15.60 0.36 -6.07
N VAL A 55 14.84 1.40 -5.71
CA VAL A 55 13.80 1.91 -6.62
C VAL A 55 14.47 2.28 -7.94
N PRO A 56 13.99 1.75 -9.08
CA PRO A 56 14.68 1.94 -10.37
C PRO A 56 14.37 3.30 -10.98
N VAL A 57 14.78 4.37 -10.30
CA VAL A 57 14.40 5.72 -10.70
C VAL A 57 14.95 6.11 -12.07
N GLN A 58 16.17 5.69 -12.37
CA GLN A 58 16.76 6.01 -13.66
C GLN A 58 16.02 5.32 -14.80
N ARG A 59 15.66 4.04 -14.61
CA ARG A 59 14.92 3.31 -15.62
C ARG A 59 13.55 3.92 -15.85
N ILE A 60 12.88 4.29 -14.77
CA ILE A 60 11.56 4.92 -14.87
C ILE A 60 11.68 6.22 -15.65
N TRP A 61 12.71 7.02 -15.33
CA TRP A 61 12.92 8.29 -16.00
C TRP A 61 13.18 8.11 -17.50
N ILE A 62 14.03 7.12 -17.83
CA ILE A 62 14.35 6.84 -19.24
C ILE A 62 13.11 6.40 -20.00
N ASP A 63 12.33 5.48 -19.43
CA ASP A 63 11.12 4.97 -20.08
C ASP A 63 10.13 6.10 -20.32
N THR A 64 9.98 7.00 -19.36
CA THR A 64 9.04 8.11 -19.48
C THR A 64 9.53 9.16 -20.46
N ALA A 65 10.82 9.50 -20.41
CA ALA A 65 11.36 10.60 -21.19
C ALA A 65 11.70 10.22 -22.62
N GLU A 66 12.21 9.01 -22.83
CA GLU A 66 12.69 8.62 -24.17
C GLU A 66 11.70 7.80 -24.95
N SER A 67 11.08 6.82 -24.35
CA SER A 67 10.14 5.98 -25.09
C SER A 67 8.75 6.59 -25.15
N LYS A 68 8.52 7.64 -24.39
CA LYS A 68 7.22 8.31 -24.32
C LYS A 68 6.14 7.41 -23.75
N ASP A 69 6.55 6.36 -23.07
CA ASP A 69 5.62 5.45 -22.42
C ASP A 69 5.67 5.72 -20.92
N THR A 70 4.53 5.95 -20.33
CA THR A 70 4.45 6.12 -18.88
C THR A 70 4.42 4.74 -18.24
N PRO A 71 5.31 4.45 -17.28
CA PRO A 71 5.27 3.16 -16.62
C PRO A 71 3.92 2.91 -15.98
N ALA A 72 3.43 1.68 -16.13
CA ALA A 72 2.13 1.32 -15.56
C ALA A 72 2.25 1.03 -14.07
N THR A 73 1.22 1.39 -13.32
CA THR A 73 1.16 1.10 -11.90
C THR A 73 -0.17 0.42 -11.58
N GLY A 74 -0.18 -0.24 -10.44
CA GLY A 74 -1.38 -0.95 -9.99
C GLY A 74 -1.53 -2.28 -10.68
N PHE A 75 -2.70 -2.88 -10.47
CA PHE A 75 -2.98 -4.18 -11.06
C PHE A 75 -3.77 -4.01 -12.35
N ASP A 76 -3.37 -4.74 -13.40
CA ASP A 76 -4.09 -4.68 -14.67
C ASP A 76 -5.48 -5.26 -14.54
N GLN A 77 -5.63 -6.23 -13.68
CA GLN A 77 -6.89 -6.94 -13.47
C GLN A 77 -7.10 -7.12 -11.98
N THR A 78 -8.03 -7.98 -11.61
CA THR A 78 -8.26 -8.31 -10.21
C THR A 78 -6.96 -8.74 -9.56
N PRO A 79 -6.65 -8.23 -8.37
CA PRO A 79 -5.40 -8.61 -7.70
C PRO A 79 -5.31 -10.11 -7.45
N PRO A 80 -4.08 -10.66 -7.45
CA PRO A 80 -3.91 -12.08 -7.17
C PRO A 80 -4.29 -12.44 -5.75
N GLU A 81 -4.48 -13.72 -5.51
CA GLU A 81 -4.99 -14.21 -4.24
C GLU A 81 -4.11 -13.81 -3.05
N GLU A 82 -2.81 -13.80 -3.24
CA GLU A 82 -1.90 -13.40 -2.17
C GLU A 82 -2.18 -11.98 -1.70
N VAL A 83 -2.52 -11.11 -2.63
CA VAL A 83 -2.84 -9.71 -2.29
C VAL A 83 -4.18 -9.63 -1.60
N TYR A 84 -5.12 -10.52 -1.97
CA TYR A 84 -6.40 -10.59 -1.29
C TYR A 84 -6.21 -10.95 0.18
N GLU A 85 -5.23 -11.80 0.49
CA GLU A 85 -4.92 -12.13 1.88
C GLU A 85 -4.47 -10.90 2.65
N VAL A 86 -3.67 -10.04 2.03
CA VAL A 86 -3.24 -8.81 2.65
C VAL A 86 -4.44 -7.89 2.91
N LEU A 87 -5.38 -7.84 1.97
CA LEU A 87 -6.59 -7.06 2.16
C LEU A 87 -7.38 -7.55 3.39
N ASN A 88 -7.48 -8.87 3.55
CA ASN A 88 -8.15 -9.45 4.71
C ASN A 88 -7.44 -9.13 6.01
N ILE A 89 -6.11 -9.15 6.00
CA ILE A 89 -5.32 -8.79 7.19
C ILE A 89 -5.56 -7.34 7.57
N MET A 90 -5.58 -6.45 6.60
CA MET A 90 -5.86 -5.04 6.85
C MET A 90 -7.26 -4.85 7.45
N TYR A 91 -8.23 -5.52 6.86
CA TYR A 91 -9.62 -5.41 7.30
C TYR A 91 -9.75 -5.87 8.75
N ARG A 92 -9.19 -7.03 9.07
CA ARG A 92 -9.21 -7.52 10.44
C ARG A 92 -8.49 -6.59 11.40
N SER A 93 -7.40 -6.01 10.96
CA SER A 93 -6.65 -5.09 11.80
C SER A 93 -7.50 -3.87 12.16
N PHE A 94 -8.21 -3.31 11.18
CA PHE A 94 -9.08 -2.18 11.44
C PHE A 94 -10.20 -2.55 12.41
N VAL A 95 -10.84 -3.69 12.21
CA VAL A 95 -11.99 -4.06 13.01
C VAL A 95 -11.58 -4.59 14.39
N LYS A 96 -10.61 -5.50 14.42
CA LYS A 96 -10.27 -6.17 15.68
C LYS A 96 -9.27 -5.40 16.52
N LYS A 97 -8.31 -4.76 15.92
CA LYS A 97 -7.28 -4.06 16.69
C LYS A 97 -7.58 -2.59 16.89
N LYS A 98 -8.16 -1.93 15.89
CA LYS A 98 -8.44 -0.51 15.97
C LYS A 98 -9.87 -0.19 16.34
N GLY A 99 -10.72 -1.20 16.41
CA GLY A 99 -12.10 -1.01 16.85
C GLY A 99 -13.03 -0.35 15.84
N TYR A 100 -12.63 -0.34 14.56
CA TYR A 100 -13.49 0.23 13.53
C TYR A 100 -14.70 -0.66 13.31
N SER A 101 -15.83 -0.07 12.98
CA SER A 101 -16.95 -0.86 12.48
C SER A 101 -16.60 -1.41 11.09
N PRO A 102 -17.25 -2.49 10.66
CA PRO A 102 -17.01 -2.98 9.29
C PRO A 102 -17.21 -1.91 8.23
N ALA A 103 -18.21 -1.05 8.37
CA ALA A 103 -18.45 0.01 7.41
C ALA A 103 -17.30 1.03 7.40
N SER A 104 -16.81 1.41 8.57
CA SER A 104 -15.69 2.35 8.65
C SER A 104 -14.40 1.74 8.11
N ALA A 105 -14.18 0.46 8.41
CA ALA A 105 -12.99 -0.23 7.91
C ALA A 105 -13.00 -0.28 6.39
N LYS A 106 -14.14 -0.62 5.79
CA LYS A 106 -14.25 -0.65 4.33
C LYS A 106 -14.06 0.73 3.72
N ALA A 107 -14.56 1.76 4.39
CA ALA A 107 -14.38 3.14 3.91
C ALA A 107 -12.90 3.50 3.86
N GLN A 108 -12.12 3.09 4.87
CA GLN A 108 -10.68 3.33 4.86
C GLN A 108 -9.99 2.55 3.75
N LEU A 109 -10.39 1.32 3.51
CA LEU A 109 -9.78 0.50 2.47
C LEU A 109 -10.08 1.03 1.08
N ARG A 110 -11.25 1.65 0.88
CA ARG A 110 -11.59 2.22 -0.43
C ARG A 110 -10.71 3.40 -0.81
N ILE A 111 -10.05 4.03 0.15
CA ILE A 111 -9.12 5.13 -0.13
C ILE A 111 -7.67 4.71 0.05
N THR A 112 -7.42 3.41 0.21
CA THR A 112 -6.07 2.88 0.40
C THR A 112 -5.54 2.31 -0.90
N GLU A 113 -4.40 2.80 -1.34
CA GLU A 113 -3.71 2.30 -2.52
C GLU A 113 -3.20 0.88 -2.26
N PRO A 114 -3.33 -0.08 -3.15
CA PRO A 114 -3.92 0.02 -4.50
C PRO A 114 -5.39 -0.38 -4.56
N PHE A 115 -6.04 -0.63 -3.42
CA PHE A 115 -7.40 -1.17 -3.37
C PHE A 115 -8.46 -0.14 -3.73
N HIS A 116 -8.08 1.14 -3.76
CA HIS A 116 -8.98 2.20 -4.19
C HIS A 116 -9.47 1.99 -5.63
N ALA A 117 -8.72 1.22 -6.42
CA ALA A 117 -9.10 0.93 -7.80
C ALA A 117 -10.06 -0.28 -7.90
N PHE A 118 -10.32 -0.95 -6.79
CA PHE A 118 -11.15 -2.15 -6.78
C PHE A 118 -12.21 -2.08 -5.68
N PRO A 119 -13.12 -1.10 -5.76
CA PRO A 119 -14.10 -0.92 -4.68
C PRO A 119 -15.02 -2.12 -4.47
N SER A 120 -15.36 -2.85 -5.53
CA SER A 120 -16.22 -4.01 -5.35
C SER A 120 -15.51 -5.13 -4.60
N LEU A 121 -14.20 -5.21 -4.70
CA LEU A 121 -13.44 -6.18 -3.94
C LEU A 121 -13.52 -5.86 -2.44
N VAL A 122 -13.37 -4.59 -2.10
CA VAL A 122 -13.50 -4.14 -0.71
C VAL A 122 -14.92 -4.42 -0.20
N ASP A 123 -15.91 -4.12 -1.03
CA ASP A 123 -17.29 -4.29 -0.63
C ASP A 123 -17.66 -5.76 -0.43
N SER A 124 -16.91 -6.68 -1.02
CA SER A 124 -17.17 -8.11 -0.88
C SER A 124 -16.70 -8.68 0.47
N LEU A 125 -15.98 -7.91 1.25
CA LEU A 125 -15.52 -8.37 2.55
C LEU A 125 -16.71 -8.57 3.50
N PRO A 126 -16.68 -9.62 4.32
CA PRO A 126 -17.82 -9.91 5.20
C PRO A 126 -17.99 -8.87 6.30
N ASP A 127 -19.24 -8.62 6.67
CA ASP A 127 -19.51 -7.63 7.71
C ASP A 127 -19.29 -8.17 9.12
N ASN A 128 -19.33 -9.49 9.29
CA ASN A 128 -19.08 -10.03 10.63
C ASN A 128 -17.84 -10.88 10.59
N ILE A 129 -16.83 -10.46 11.30
CA ILE A 129 -15.58 -11.19 11.39
C ILE A 129 -15.16 -11.31 12.85
#